data_4cd101eb4941993eaf1b037b3d20f1c1
#
_entry.id   4cd101eb4941993eaf1b037b3d20f1c1
#
_cell.length_a   1.000
_cell.length_b   1.000
_cell.length_c   1.000
_cell.angle_alpha   90.00
_cell.angle_beta   90.00
_cell.angle_gamma   90.00
#
_symmetry.space_group_name_H-M   'P 1'
#
loop_
_entity.id
_entity.type
_entity.pdbx_description
1 polymer ?
#
loop_
_entity_poly.entity_id
_entity_poly.type
_entity_poly.pdbx_seq_one_letter_code
_entity_poly.pdbx_strand_id
1 'polypeptide(L)'
;MRYIFFLLALFFTNLEAKNQPNFVLILIDDLGLTDLEAFGGEIDTPNINFLAENGLMFTNYHTSPECAPSRAMLLTGMDNHKTGIPMIPEVLPRNLRKNKGYEGYLLPEALTIAEVLKKSGYRTYMTGKWHLGFGGEHIPSLPINRGFDKTFILDATGGDNYSNHSYLPYYLEAPWFKNGEEVELPEDFYSSEFFIDQMIDFIDEDGSKSPFFAYVSFQAQHIPVQAPKEFTEKYLDLYKDGWSALRERRLKRAQELGIFPEDKNAVNSLENYPWEEETQEEKELLIKSMAVFAGMLNAMDFHIGRLIEYLKNNGLYEDTIFIITSDNGPEGNDPRDHATWRAWYETSRWNNNLETLGEEDSYVFIGTEFAQAMASPSHLYKFHMSEGGLRVPLIISGKGIPSGKYKGLTFVTDVAPTIADLASREKEDQMIGKSLKVIFNDFNTDLYKENEPVGLEVSGNSALFLGDYKIVKNKPPVGDSKWRLFNLKNDPGETQDLKLIEPEIFKTLIQKYTEYVEKNGVIELGESYRWYDEMTINTAKRHFMPYIYLSLIHI
;
A
#
# COMPACT_ATOMS: atom_id res chain seq x y z
N MET A 1 55.27 -11.61 -7.07
CA MET A 1 54.36 -10.52 -7.48
C MET A 1 52.93 -10.99 -7.81
N ARG A 2 52.67 -12.17 -8.35
CA ARG A 2 51.30 -12.66 -8.66
C ARG A 2 50.43 -12.95 -7.43
N TYR A 3 51.00 -13.34 -6.29
CA TYR A 3 50.25 -13.68 -5.06
C TYR A 3 49.80 -12.45 -4.25
N ILE A 4 50.50 -11.31 -4.37
CA ILE A 4 50.15 -10.06 -3.67
C ILE A 4 48.92 -9.40 -4.31
N PHE A 5 48.73 -9.53 -5.63
CA PHE A 5 47.55 -9.00 -6.34
C PHE A 5 46.27 -9.78 -6.00
N PHE A 6 46.36 -11.10 -5.76
CA PHE A 6 45.20 -11.92 -5.40
C PHE A 6 44.72 -11.66 -3.97
N LEU A 7 45.67 -11.40 -3.04
CA LEU A 7 45.31 -10.99 -1.67
C LEU A 7 44.73 -9.59 -1.59
N LEU A 8 45.16 -8.64 -2.43
CA LEU A 8 44.54 -7.30 -2.50
C LEU A 8 43.13 -7.35 -3.07
N ALA A 9 42.82 -8.18 -4.06
CA ALA A 9 41.47 -8.32 -4.62
C ALA A 9 40.49 -8.93 -3.62
N LEU A 10 40.93 -9.91 -2.80
CA LEU A 10 40.10 -10.47 -1.72
C LEU A 10 39.84 -9.47 -0.57
N PHE A 11 40.79 -8.57 -0.30
CA PHE A 11 40.60 -7.50 0.69
C PHE A 11 39.64 -6.42 0.21
N PHE A 12 39.63 -6.07 -1.08
CA PHE A 12 38.70 -5.09 -1.65
C PHE A 12 37.27 -5.61 -1.67
N THR A 13 37.02 -6.88 -1.99
CA THR A 13 35.68 -7.46 -1.97
C THR A 13 35.10 -7.55 -0.55
N ASN A 14 35.92 -7.75 0.48
CA ASN A 14 35.47 -7.73 1.88
C ASN A 14 35.30 -6.31 2.44
N LEU A 15 35.94 -5.27 1.90
CA LEU A 15 35.73 -3.88 2.31
C LEU A 15 34.42 -3.31 1.73
N GLU A 16 34.06 -3.65 0.50
CA GLU A 16 32.79 -3.22 -0.10
C GLU A 16 31.58 -3.83 0.63
N ALA A 17 31.62 -5.12 0.96
CA ALA A 17 30.55 -5.79 1.70
C ALA A 17 30.34 -5.19 3.11
N LYS A 18 31.36 -4.59 3.72
CA LYS A 18 31.31 -4.01 5.07
C LYS A 18 30.66 -2.61 5.11
N ASN A 19 30.41 -1.99 3.96
CA ASN A 19 29.84 -0.63 3.84
C ASN A 19 28.37 -0.61 3.33
N GLN A 20 27.82 -1.75 2.88
CA GLN A 20 26.45 -1.82 2.38
C GLN A 20 25.47 -1.78 3.54
N PRO A 21 24.42 -0.94 3.49
CA PRO A 21 23.41 -0.88 4.54
C PRO A 21 22.48 -2.08 4.50
N ASN A 22 21.89 -2.44 5.63
CA ASN A 22 20.68 -3.24 5.67
C ASN A 22 19.50 -2.39 5.25
N PHE A 23 18.46 -3.02 4.73
CA PHE A 23 17.18 -2.37 4.43
C PHE A 23 16.05 -3.06 5.17
N VAL A 24 15.20 -2.25 5.79
CA VAL A 24 13.90 -2.66 6.32
C VAL A 24 12.84 -1.85 5.59
N LEU A 25 12.13 -2.50 4.66
CA LEU A 25 10.98 -1.93 3.97
C LEU A 25 9.71 -2.34 4.69
N ILE A 26 9.00 -1.38 5.26
CA ILE A 26 7.72 -1.56 5.96
C ILE A 26 6.61 -1.02 5.06
N LEU A 27 5.72 -1.89 4.64
CA LEU A 27 4.53 -1.54 3.88
C LEU A 27 3.30 -1.73 4.74
N ILE A 28 2.54 -0.66 4.90
CA ILE A 28 1.26 -0.64 5.62
C ILE A 28 0.15 -0.74 4.58
N ASP A 29 -0.89 -1.52 4.84
CA ASP A 29 -2.01 -1.71 3.93
C ASP A 29 -3.10 -0.66 4.21
N ASP A 30 -3.60 0.03 3.18
CA ASP A 30 -4.75 0.96 3.28
C ASP A 30 -4.59 2.14 4.25
N LEU A 31 -3.41 2.74 4.34
CA LEU A 31 -3.15 3.86 5.26
C LEU A 31 -3.28 5.23 4.59
N GLY A 32 -4.09 6.12 5.14
CA GLY A 32 -4.23 7.50 4.67
C GLY A 32 -3.02 8.38 5.00
N LEU A 33 -2.88 9.49 4.26
CA LEU A 33 -1.76 10.42 4.43
C LEU A 33 -1.60 10.89 5.89
N THR A 34 -2.71 11.19 6.56
CA THR A 34 -2.72 11.75 7.91
C THR A 34 -3.09 10.74 8.99
N ASP A 35 -2.93 9.43 8.75
CA ASP A 35 -3.16 8.44 9.81
C ASP A 35 -2.00 8.37 10.80
N LEU A 36 -0.76 8.60 10.32
CA LEU A 36 0.41 8.67 11.19
C LEU A 36 0.49 10.00 11.93
N GLU A 37 0.85 9.96 13.21
CA GLU A 37 1.02 11.16 14.05
C GLU A 37 2.02 12.15 13.43
N ALA A 38 3.14 11.67 12.85
CA ALA A 38 4.13 12.49 12.15
C ALA A 38 3.54 13.27 10.95
N PHE A 39 2.42 12.83 10.38
CA PHE A 39 1.71 13.48 9.28
C PHE A 39 0.42 14.20 9.72
N GLY A 40 0.10 14.21 11.02
CA GLY A 40 -1.01 14.96 11.59
C GLY A 40 -2.15 14.11 12.14
N GLY A 41 -1.97 12.79 12.24
CA GLY A 41 -2.91 11.87 12.88
C GLY A 41 -2.99 12.05 14.40
N GLU A 42 -4.05 11.51 14.96
CA GLU A 42 -4.30 11.48 16.40
C GLU A 42 -3.92 10.15 17.06
N ILE A 43 -3.46 9.18 16.25
CA ILE A 43 -3.13 7.83 16.71
C ILE A 43 -1.67 7.79 17.14
N ASP A 44 -1.39 7.28 18.33
CA ASP A 44 -0.02 7.18 18.85
C ASP A 44 0.81 6.20 18.01
N THR A 45 1.86 6.71 17.37
CA THR A 45 2.82 5.93 16.59
C THR A 45 4.27 6.31 16.93
N PRO A 46 4.68 6.14 18.23
CA PRO A 46 5.95 6.68 18.72
C PRO A 46 7.18 6.12 18.02
N ASN A 47 7.15 4.86 17.55
CA ASN A 47 8.29 4.23 16.88
C ASN A 47 8.44 4.73 15.45
N ILE A 48 7.32 4.88 14.72
CA ILE A 48 7.31 5.49 13.38
C ILE A 48 7.66 6.99 13.49
N ASN A 49 7.17 7.70 14.50
CA ASN A 49 7.53 9.10 14.75
C ASN A 49 9.02 9.27 14.97
N PHE A 50 9.62 8.40 15.78
CA PHE A 50 11.07 8.41 16.00
C PHE A 50 11.85 8.27 14.68
N LEU A 51 11.41 7.40 13.78
CA LEU A 51 12.03 7.24 12.45
C LEU A 51 11.77 8.47 11.56
N ALA A 52 10.59 9.08 11.62
CA ALA A 52 10.25 10.28 10.86
C ALA A 52 11.06 11.51 11.30
N GLU A 53 11.24 11.71 12.60
CA GLU A 53 12.03 12.81 13.18
C GLU A 53 13.53 12.70 12.81
N ASN A 54 14.04 11.48 12.70
CA ASN A 54 15.44 11.18 12.37
C ASN A 54 15.64 10.84 10.88
N GLY A 55 14.64 11.08 10.02
CA GLY A 55 14.65 10.73 8.61
C GLY A 55 14.05 11.79 7.72
N LEU A 56 13.92 11.46 6.45
CA LEU A 56 13.32 12.28 5.43
C LEU A 56 11.87 11.87 5.20
N MET A 57 10.94 12.77 5.44
CA MET A 57 9.52 12.63 5.18
C MET A 57 9.19 13.16 3.78
N PHE A 58 8.47 12.39 2.98
CA PHE A 58 7.97 12.78 1.67
C PHE A 58 6.49 13.09 1.78
N THR A 59 6.12 14.36 1.58
CA THR A 59 4.75 14.81 1.81
C THR A 59 3.90 14.85 0.54
N ASN A 60 4.50 14.54 -0.60
CA ASN A 60 3.87 14.52 -1.93
C ASN A 60 4.27 13.25 -2.70
N TYR A 61 4.12 12.11 -2.02
CA TYR A 61 4.41 10.78 -2.55
C TYR A 61 3.11 10.08 -2.94
N HIS A 62 3.10 9.48 -4.14
CA HIS A 62 1.91 8.87 -4.75
C HIS A 62 2.13 7.39 -5.07
N THR A 63 1.09 6.63 -4.84
CA THR A 63 1.02 5.20 -5.15
C THR A 63 -0.04 4.94 -6.22
N SER A 64 -0.40 3.69 -6.43
CA SER A 64 -1.62 3.28 -7.13
C SER A 64 -2.80 3.31 -6.15
N PRO A 65 -4.05 3.44 -6.62
CA PRO A 65 -5.22 3.44 -5.72
C PRO A 65 -5.65 2.03 -5.27
N GLU A 66 -4.87 1.00 -5.60
CA GLU A 66 -5.16 -0.41 -5.26
C GLU A 66 -3.88 -1.15 -4.85
N CYS A 67 -4.02 -2.11 -3.90
CA CYS A 67 -2.93 -2.82 -3.26
C CYS A 67 -1.98 -3.54 -4.22
N ALA A 68 -2.46 -4.53 -5.01
CA ALA A 68 -1.60 -5.37 -5.82
C ALA A 68 -0.82 -4.58 -6.89
N PRO A 69 -1.41 -3.64 -7.66
CA PRO A 69 -0.66 -2.77 -8.56
C PRO A 69 0.43 -1.97 -7.85
N SER A 70 0.11 -1.35 -6.70
CA SER A 70 1.12 -0.62 -5.91
C SER A 70 2.28 -1.49 -5.46
N ARG A 71 1.98 -2.70 -4.96
CA ARG A 71 3.00 -3.66 -4.50
C ARG A 71 3.90 -4.10 -5.62
N ALA A 72 3.31 -4.37 -6.81
CA ALA A 72 4.08 -4.70 -8.01
C ALA A 72 5.00 -3.52 -8.43
N MET A 73 4.45 -2.29 -8.47
CA MET A 73 5.22 -1.08 -8.80
C MET A 73 6.32 -0.79 -7.77
N LEU A 74 6.04 -0.95 -6.47
CA LEU A 74 6.99 -0.76 -5.36
C LEU A 74 8.20 -1.68 -5.48
N LEU A 75 7.95 -2.97 -5.71
CA LEU A 75 9.00 -3.97 -5.72
C LEU A 75 9.78 -4.03 -7.04
N THR A 76 9.21 -3.58 -8.16
CA THR A 76 9.85 -3.69 -9.48
C THR A 76 10.31 -2.36 -10.05
N GLY A 77 9.80 -1.21 -9.56
CA GLY A 77 10.02 0.10 -10.16
C GLY A 77 9.40 0.26 -11.56
N MET A 78 8.50 -0.64 -11.96
CA MET A 78 7.84 -0.68 -13.27
C MET A 78 6.41 -0.14 -13.21
N ASP A 79 5.85 0.18 -14.37
CA ASP A 79 4.41 0.41 -14.53
C ASP A 79 3.62 -0.89 -14.30
N ASN A 80 2.47 -0.80 -13.63
CA ASN A 80 1.63 -1.95 -13.28
C ASN A 80 1.25 -2.82 -14.49
N HIS A 81 0.96 -2.21 -15.67
CA HIS A 81 0.63 -2.94 -16.90
C HIS A 81 1.83 -3.69 -17.53
N LYS A 82 3.04 -3.49 -17.02
CA LYS A 82 4.24 -4.24 -17.42
C LYS A 82 4.59 -5.36 -16.46
N THR A 83 3.96 -5.38 -15.28
CA THR A 83 4.24 -6.36 -14.24
C THR A 83 3.34 -7.61 -14.29
N GLY A 84 2.24 -7.56 -15.06
CA GLY A 84 1.19 -8.58 -15.05
C GLY A 84 0.05 -8.30 -14.07
N ILE A 85 0.16 -7.21 -13.30
CA ILE A 85 -0.79 -6.81 -12.24
C ILE A 85 -1.42 -5.44 -12.56
N PRO A 86 -2.33 -5.36 -13.56
CA PRO A 86 -2.93 -4.09 -13.96
C PRO A 86 -3.93 -3.55 -12.92
N MET A 87 -4.52 -4.44 -12.11
CA MET A 87 -5.46 -4.21 -11.03
C MET A 87 -5.42 -5.40 -10.06
N ILE A 88 -6.17 -5.36 -8.95
CA ILE A 88 -6.24 -6.51 -8.05
C ILE A 88 -6.82 -7.74 -8.77
N PRO A 89 -6.22 -8.93 -8.57
CA PRO A 89 -6.59 -10.14 -9.34
C PRO A 89 -8.06 -10.54 -9.19
N GLU A 90 -8.67 -10.28 -8.04
CA GLU A 90 -10.05 -10.63 -7.72
C GLU A 90 -11.08 -9.89 -8.59
N VAL A 91 -10.73 -8.68 -9.06
CA VAL A 91 -11.61 -7.86 -9.92
C VAL A 91 -11.16 -7.80 -11.37
N LEU A 92 -10.09 -8.53 -11.73
CA LEU A 92 -9.59 -8.60 -13.09
C LEU A 92 -10.51 -9.44 -13.97
N PRO A 93 -11.13 -8.88 -15.05
CA PRO A 93 -11.97 -9.63 -15.94
C PRO A 93 -11.25 -10.82 -16.57
N ARG A 94 -11.80 -12.02 -16.43
CA ARG A 94 -11.16 -13.27 -16.90
C ARG A 94 -10.81 -13.26 -18.40
N ASN A 95 -11.61 -12.61 -19.24
CA ASN A 95 -11.36 -12.48 -20.67
C ASN A 95 -10.11 -11.62 -20.98
N LEU A 96 -9.67 -10.77 -20.06
CA LEU A 96 -8.46 -9.95 -20.23
C LEU A 96 -7.18 -10.71 -19.86
N ARG A 97 -7.24 -11.74 -19.02
CA ARG A 97 -6.07 -12.48 -18.51
C ARG A 97 -5.18 -13.13 -19.58
N LYS A 98 -5.67 -13.25 -20.79
CA LYS A 98 -4.91 -13.75 -21.96
C LYS A 98 -4.05 -12.67 -22.64
N ASN A 99 -4.22 -11.40 -22.27
CA ASN A 99 -3.46 -10.30 -22.82
C ASN A 99 -2.21 -10.06 -21.96
N LYS A 100 -1.10 -9.76 -22.64
CA LYS A 100 0.17 -9.46 -21.97
C LYS A 100 0.01 -8.25 -21.05
N GLY A 101 0.46 -8.39 -19.80
CA GLY A 101 0.33 -7.39 -18.75
C GLY A 101 -0.97 -7.49 -17.93
N TYR A 102 -1.84 -8.47 -18.25
CA TYR A 102 -3.14 -8.71 -17.59
C TYR A 102 -3.25 -10.12 -17.02
N GLU A 103 -2.16 -10.77 -16.71
CA GLU A 103 -2.13 -12.16 -16.23
C GLU A 103 -2.74 -12.33 -14.84
N GLY A 104 -2.70 -11.29 -14.01
CA GLY A 104 -3.18 -11.28 -12.62
C GLY A 104 -2.15 -11.83 -11.62
N TYR A 105 -0.92 -12.07 -12.05
CA TYR A 105 0.21 -12.46 -11.21
C TYR A 105 1.50 -11.80 -11.70
N LEU A 106 2.49 -11.66 -10.81
CA LEU A 106 3.76 -11.01 -11.12
C LEU A 106 4.55 -11.80 -12.16
N LEU A 107 4.81 -11.19 -13.32
CA LEU A 107 5.50 -11.82 -14.44
C LEU A 107 6.97 -12.13 -14.11
N PRO A 108 7.54 -13.23 -14.62
CA PRO A 108 8.95 -13.57 -14.40
C PRO A 108 9.94 -12.50 -14.88
N GLU A 109 9.60 -11.78 -15.96
CA GLU A 109 10.43 -10.69 -16.50
C GLU A 109 10.37 -9.40 -15.67
N ALA A 110 9.39 -9.23 -14.80
CA ALA A 110 9.28 -8.08 -13.88
C ALA A 110 10.16 -8.32 -12.63
N LEU A 111 11.48 -8.14 -12.77
CA LEU A 111 12.44 -8.38 -11.69
C LEU A 111 12.13 -7.52 -10.47
N THR A 112 12.10 -8.15 -9.30
CA THR A 112 11.92 -7.46 -8.03
C THR A 112 13.24 -6.90 -7.51
N ILE A 113 13.16 -5.89 -6.64
CA ILE A 113 14.34 -5.38 -5.93
C ILE A 113 15.00 -6.47 -5.06
N ALA A 114 14.24 -7.44 -4.54
CA ALA A 114 14.79 -8.59 -3.82
C ALA A 114 15.67 -9.45 -4.73
N GLU A 115 15.25 -9.72 -5.97
CA GLU A 115 16.07 -10.45 -6.95
C GLU A 115 17.37 -9.69 -7.29
N VAL A 116 17.31 -8.36 -7.40
CA VAL A 116 18.48 -7.50 -7.66
C VAL A 116 19.45 -7.52 -6.48
N LEU A 117 18.96 -7.37 -5.26
CA LEU A 117 19.75 -7.37 -4.04
C LEU A 117 20.37 -8.76 -3.75
N LYS A 118 19.60 -9.83 -3.94
CA LYS A 118 20.10 -11.21 -3.79
C LYS A 118 21.28 -11.51 -4.69
N LYS A 119 21.24 -11.10 -5.97
CA LYS A 119 22.39 -11.19 -6.91
C LYS A 119 23.61 -10.42 -6.40
N SER A 120 23.41 -9.48 -5.50
CA SER A 120 24.44 -8.62 -4.91
C SER A 120 24.94 -9.12 -3.55
N GLY A 121 24.50 -10.31 -3.11
CA GLY A 121 24.94 -10.93 -1.87
C GLY A 121 24.14 -10.53 -0.64
N TYR A 122 23.03 -9.81 -0.81
CA TYR A 122 22.08 -9.57 0.28
C TYR A 122 21.33 -10.86 0.64
N ARG A 123 21.01 -10.98 1.91
CA ARG A 123 20.02 -11.91 2.42
C ARG A 123 18.65 -11.22 2.32
N THR A 124 17.64 -11.96 1.95
CA THR A 124 16.35 -11.36 1.58
C THR A 124 15.21 -12.10 2.27
N TYR A 125 14.43 -11.35 3.05
CA TYR A 125 13.36 -11.90 3.89
C TYR A 125 12.05 -11.16 3.66
N MET A 126 10.93 -11.88 3.74
CA MET A 126 9.60 -11.28 3.64
C MET A 126 8.64 -11.90 4.65
N THR A 127 7.88 -11.03 5.33
CA THR A 127 6.72 -11.42 6.14
C THR A 127 5.50 -10.59 5.76
N GLY A 128 4.31 -11.20 5.82
CA GLY A 128 3.03 -10.52 5.64
C GLY A 128 2.42 -10.62 4.24
N LYS A 129 1.61 -9.66 3.86
CA LYS A 129 0.80 -9.70 2.63
C LYS A 129 1.65 -9.57 1.36
N TRP A 130 1.51 -10.55 0.46
CA TRP A 130 2.14 -10.56 -0.87
C TRP A 130 1.24 -10.01 -1.96
N HIS A 131 0.11 -10.67 -2.21
CA HIS A 131 -0.94 -10.29 -3.17
C HIS A 131 -0.48 -10.19 -4.65
N LEU A 132 0.57 -10.92 -5.03
CA LEU A 132 1.13 -10.91 -6.40
C LEU A 132 1.24 -12.32 -7.02
N GLY A 133 0.76 -13.38 -6.32
CA GLY A 133 0.81 -14.78 -6.74
C GLY A 133 -0.54 -15.37 -7.14
N PHE A 134 -1.58 -14.53 -7.26
CA PHE A 134 -2.93 -14.95 -7.61
C PHE A 134 -3.58 -15.90 -6.58
N GLY A 135 -3.44 -15.61 -5.30
CA GLY A 135 -3.99 -16.43 -4.22
C GLY A 135 -3.33 -17.80 -4.11
N GLY A 136 -2.03 -17.89 -4.41
CA GLY A 136 -1.27 -19.13 -4.44
C GLY A 136 -1.47 -19.99 -5.68
N GLU A 137 -2.35 -19.61 -6.61
CA GLU A 137 -2.58 -20.40 -7.84
C GLU A 137 -1.38 -20.36 -8.80
N HIS A 138 -0.53 -19.33 -8.71
CA HIS A 138 0.68 -19.20 -9.52
C HIS A 138 1.95 -19.28 -8.67
N ILE A 139 2.34 -20.49 -8.27
CA ILE A 139 3.52 -20.76 -7.43
C ILE A 139 4.81 -20.06 -7.88
N PRO A 140 5.14 -19.98 -9.20
CA PRO A 140 6.35 -19.27 -9.64
C PRO A 140 6.38 -17.77 -9.27
N SER A 141 5.24 -17.15 -8.97
CA SER A 141 5.16 -15.74 -8.55
C SER A 141 5.14 -15.56 -7.03
N LEU A 142 5.17 -16.64 -6.24
CA LEU A 142 5.34 -16.54 -4.78
C LEU A 142 6.73 -15.97 -4.43
N PRO A 143 6.88 -15.21 -3.34
CA PRO A 143 8.09 -14.44 -3.07
C PRO A 143 9.34 -15.29 -2.91
N ILE A 144 9.23 -16.53 -2.45
CA ILE A 144 10.35 -17.48 -2.37
C ILE A 144 11.00 -17.71 -3.75
N ASN A 145 10.24 -17.60 -4.84
CA ASN A 145 10.69 -17.72 -6.22
C ASN A 145 10.99 -16.35 -6.86
N ARG A 146 10.78 -15.26 -6.11
CA ARG A 146 10.93 -13.88 -6.58
C ARG A 146 11.97 -13.12 -5.75
N GLY A 147 13.05 -13.82 -5.42
CA GLY A 147 14.25 -13.25 -4.85
C GLY A 147 14.34 -13.28 -3.32
N PHE A 148 13.34 -13.75 -2.59
CA PHE A 148 13.41 -13.89 -1.15
C PHE A 148 13.99 -15.25 -0.73
N ASP A 149 14.83 -15.28 0.32
CA ASP A 149 15.45 -16.49 0.86
C ASP A 149 14.55 -17.18 1.88
N LYS A 150 13.79 -16.39 2.66
CA LYS A 150 12.83 -16.89 3.64
C LYS A 150 11.56 -16.05 3.57
N THR A 151 10.41 -16.71 3.70
CA THR A 151 9.11 -16.05 3.58
C THR A 151 8.08 -16.64 4.53
N PHE A 152 7.24 -15.77 5.10
CA PHE A 152 5.96 -16.14 5.73
C PHE A 152 4.91 -15.15 5.23
N ILE A 153 3.96 -15.62 4.40
CA ILE A 153 3.12 -14.69 3.65
C ILE A 153 1.66 -15.12 3.53
N LEU A 154 0.81 -14.09 3.39
CA LEU A 154 -0.56 -14.20 2.86
C LEU A 154 -0.57 -13.79 1.39
N ASP A 155 -1.00 -14.67 0.48
CA ASP A 155 -1.13 -14.33 -0.96
C ASP A 155 -2.59 -14.06 -1.34
N ALA A 156 -3.20 -13.05 -0.75
CA ALA A 156 -4.56 -12.59 -1.03
C ALA A 156 -4.66 -11.08 -0.83
N THR A 157 -5.80 -10.51 -1.20
CA THR A 157 -6.08 -9.10 -0.97
C THR A 157 -6.16 -8.74 0.53
N GLY A 158 -6.44 -9.72 1.40
CA GLY A 158 -6.44 -9.62 2.87
C GLY A 158 -6.91 -10.93 3.50
N GLY A 159 -6.91 -10.99 4.81
CA GLY A 159 -7.38 -12.11 5.63
C GLY A 159 -7.73 -11.65 7.04
N ASP A 160 -8.33 -12.51 7.81
CA ASP A 160 -8.51 -12.33 9.25
C ASP A 160 -7.15 -12.14 9.94
N ASN A 161 -7.09 -11.28 10.96
CA ASN A 161 -5.83 -11.00 11.65
C ASN A 161 -5.47 -12.02 12.72
N TYR A 162 -6.38 -12.92 13.06
CA TYR A 162 -6.21 -13.96 14.09
C TYR A 162 -6.23 -15.39 13.53
N SER A 163 -6.72 -15.58 12.29
CA SER A 163 -6.92 -16.90 11.72
C SER A 163 -6.76 -16.96 10.20
N ASN A 164 -6.95 -18.12 9.60
CA ASN A 164 -7.02 -18.31 8.15
C ASN A 164 -8.42 -17.99 7.57
N HIS A 165 -9.32 -17.39 8.37
CA HIS A 165 -10.65 -17.04 7.90
C HIS A 165 -10.58 -16.02 6.76
N SER A 166 -11.27 -16.30 5.67
CA SER A 166 -11.34 -15.35 4.54
C SER A 166 -12.26 -14.19 4.87
N TYR A 167 -11.82 -12.96 4.53
CA TYR A 167 -12.61 -11.76 4.76
C TYR A 167 -13.58 -11.43 3.61
N LEU A 168 -13.57 -12.21 2.54
CA LEU A 168 -14.48 -12.05 1.40
C LEU A 168 -14.79 -13.41 0.74
N PRO A 169 -15.93 -13.51 0.02
CA PRO A 169 -16.39 -14.79 -0.53
C PRO A 169 -15.53 -15.35 -1.67
N TYR A 170 -14.51 -14.64 -2.14
CA TYR A 170 -13.65 -15.08 -3.25
C TYR A 170 -12.75 -16.25 -2.87
N TYR A 171 -12.27 -16.29 -1.62
CA TYR A 171 -11.48 -17.39 -1.06
C TYR A 171 -12.33 -18.20 -0.09
N LEU A 172 -12.11 -19.51 -0.04
CA LEU A 172 -12.69 -20.35 1.01
C LEU A 172 -11.97 -20.16 2.34
N GLU A 173 -10.64 -20.08 2.27
CA GLU A 173 -9.73 -19.76 3.37
C GLU A 173 -8.65 -18.83 2.84
N ALA A 174 -8.07 -18.01 3.72
CA ALA A 174 -6.98 -17.15 3.38
C ALA A 174 -5.71 -17.99 3.09
N PRO A 175 -5.05 -17.81 1.92
CA PRO A 175 -3.95 -18.67 1.48
C PRO A 175 -2.63 -18.23 2.13
N TRP A 176 -2.20 -18.93 3.17
CA TRP A 176 -0.95 -18.72 3.89
C TRP A 176 0.16 -19.64 3.44
N PHE A 177 1.38 -19.10 3.30
CA PHE A 177 2.54 -19.86 2.87
C PHE A 177 3.77 -19.53 3.72
N LYS A 178 4.56 -20.57 4.05
CA LYS A 178 5.91 -20.43 4.61
C LYS A 178 6.92 -21.07 3.66
N ASN A 179 7.86 -20.27 3.15
CA ASN A 179 8.88 -20.71 2.19
C ASN A 179 8.31 -21.40 0.94
N GLY A 180 7.12 -20.97 0.48
CA GLY A 180 6.44 -21.48 -0.71
C GLY A 180 5.54 -22.71 -0.48
N GLU A 181 5.46 -23.23 0.72
CA GLU A 181 4.55 -24.30 1.10
C GLU A 181 3.37 -23.74 1.89
N GLU A 182 2.17 -24.26 1.66
CA GLU A 182 0.99 -23.92 2.45
C GLU A 182 1.22 -24.23 3.94
N VAL A 183 0.75 -23.36 4.82
CA VAL A 183 0.96 -23.50 6.27
C VAL A 183 -0.31 -23.19 7.04
N GLU A 184 -0.55 -23.98 8.10
CA GLU A 184 -1.56 -23.65 9.11
C GLU A 184 -1.00 -22.60 10.08
N LEU A 185 -1.87 -21.69 10.53
CA LEU A 185 -1.51 -20.67 11.51
C LEU A 185 -1.51 -21.25 12.93
N PRO A 186 -0.63 -20.76 13.83
CA PRO A 186 -0.69 -21.15 15.25
C PRO A 186 -1.97 -20.63 15.92
N GLU A 187 -2.37 -21.28 17.03
CA GLU A 187 -3.61 -20.94 17.77
C GLU A 187 -3.58 -19.52 18.38
N ASP A 188 -2.40 -18.99 18.68
CA ASP A 188 -2.18 -17.65 19.25
C ASP A 188 -1.76 -16.60 18.20
N PHE A 189 -2.13 -16.83 16.95
CA PHE A 189 -1.76 -15.96 15.85
C PHE A 189 -2.43 -14.57 15.97
N TYR A 190 -1.61 -13.51 15.93
CA TYR A 190 -2.04 -12.15 15.60
C TYR A 190 -1.08 -11.58 14.55
N SER A 191 -1.60 -11.19 13.40
CA SER A 191 -0.80 -10.92 12.19
C SER A 191 0.35 -9.94 12.42
N SER A 192 0.09 -8.76 13.02
CA SER A 192 1.11 -7.72 13.22
C SER A 192 2.23 -8.15 14.17
N GLU A 193 1.92 -8.92 15.20
CA GLU A 193 2.91 -9.51 16.10
C GLU A 193 3.72 -10.59 15.40
N PHE A 194 3.03 -11.56 14.80
CA PHE A 194 3.65 -12.72 14.21
C PHE A 194 4.58 -12.39 13.03
N PHE A 195 4.25 -11.36 12.23
CA PHE A 195 5.12 -10.93 11.14
C PHE A 195 6.46 -10.40 11.65
N ILE A 196 6.44 -9.67 12.76
CA ILE A 196 7.67 -9.17 13.40
C ILE A 196 8.47 -10.30 14.03
N ASP A 197 7.81 -11.24 14.71
CA ASP A 197 8.47 -12.42 15.30
C ASP A 197 9.18 -13.25 14.23
N GLN A 198 8.47 -13.59 13.15
CA GLN A 198 9.07 -14.33 12.03
C GLN A 198 10.20 -13.53 11.35
N MET A 199 10.10 -12.19 11.26
CA MET A 199 11.18 -11.38 10.68
C MET A 199 12.42 -11.39 11.57
N ILE A 200 12.24 -11.25 12.87
CA ILE A 200 13.33 -11.36 13.87
C ILE A 200 13.99 -12.74 13.78
N ASP A 201 13.20 -13.80 13.76
CA ASP A 201 13.70 -15.17 13.62
C ASP A 201 14.50 -15.35 12.33
N PHE A 202 14.02 -14.83 11.20
CA PHE A 202 14.73 -14.93 9.91
C PHE A 202 16.08 -14.23 9.93
N ILE A 203 16.17 -13.07 10.59
CA ILE A 203 17.43 -12.33 10.72
C ILE A 203 18.38 -13.06 11.67
N ASP A 204 17.88 -13.57 12.81
CA ASP A 204 18.67 -14.21 13.86
C ASP A 204 19.24 -15.57 13.41
N GLU A 205 18.40 -16.45 12.86
CA GLU A 205 18.78 -17.78 12.40
C GLU A 205 19.89 -17.78 11.35
N ASP A 206 20.03 -16.68 10.63
CA ASP A 206 21.01 -16.59 9.57
C ASP A 206 22.45 -16.45 10.09
N GLY A 207 22.66 -15.74 11.21
CA GLY A 207 23.97 -15.53 11.83
C GLY A 207 25.03 -14.94 10.89
N SER A 208 24.65 -14.56 9.67
CA SER A 208 25.53 -14.05 8.63
C SER A 208 25.90 -12.60 8.90
N LYS A 209 27.13 -12.21 8.49
CA LYS A 209 27.55 -10.80 8.46
C LYS A 209 27.20 -10.09 7.15
N SER A 210 26.51 -10.76 6.24
CA SER A 210 26.04 -10.16 4.99
C SER A 210 24.92 -9.18 5.27
N PRO A 211 24.81 -8.08 4.50
CA PRO A 211 23.68 -7.19 4.61
C PRO A 211 22.37 -7.89 4.26
N PHE A 212 21.26 -7.43 4.81
CA PHE A 212 19.94 -7.99 4.53
C PHE A 212 18.95 -6.96 3.97
N PHE A 213 17.97 -7.48 3.25
CA PHE A 213 16.75 -6.78 2.85
C PHE A 213 15.57 -7.49 3.50
N ALA A 214 14.93 -6.83 4.45
CA ALA A 214 13.76 -7.29 5.16
C ALA A 214 12.52 -6.52 4.66
N TYR A 215 11.57 -7.23 4.06
CA TYR A 215 10.29 -6.66 3.63
C TYR A 215 9.19 -7.12 4.58
N VAL A 216 8.74 -6.21 5.45
CA VAL A 216 7.62 -6.42 6.36
C VAL A 216 6.39 -5.75 5.76
N SER A 217 5.47 -6.56 5.27
CA SER A 217 4.28 -6.11 4.55
C SER A 217 3.05 -6.41 5.40
N PHE A 218 2.68 -5.47 6.27
CA PHE A 218 1.53 -5.64 7.14
C PHE A 218 0.23 -5.77 6.32
N GLN A 219 -0.76 -6.47 6.87
CA GLN A 219 -2.14 -6.39 6.40
C GLN A 219 -2.97 -5.38 7.21
N ALA A 220 -2.43 -4.84 8.31
CA ALA A 220 -2.97 -3.67 8.99
C ALA A 220 -2.77 -2.44 8.08
N GLN A 221 -3.76 -1.67 7.85
CA GLN A 221 -5.10 -1.32 8.30
C GLN A 221 -6.26 -1.90 7.46
N HIS A 222 -5.98 -2.87 6.61
CA HIS A 222 -6.99 -3.46 5.73
C HIS A 222 -8.15 -4.12 6.51
N ILE A 223 -9.34 -4.13 5.94
CA ILE A 223 -10.48 -4.88 6.49
C ILE A 223 -10.24 -6.41 6.42
N PRO A 224 -10.69 -7.18 7.42
CA PRO A 224 -11.34 -6.75 8.66
C PRO A 224 -10.36 -6.02 9.59
N VAL A 225 -10.79 -4.88 10.11
CA VAL A 225 -9.97 -4.12 11.05
C VAL A 225 -10.08 -4.78 12.43
N GLN A 226 -8.95 -5.26 12.96
CA GLN A 226 -8.92 -6.04 14.20
C GLN A 226 -7.67 -5.70 15.01
N ALA A 227 -7.81 -5.61 16.32
CA ALA A 227 -6.71 -5.33 17.24
C ALA A 227 -6.95 -5.93 18.61
N PRO A 228 -5.89 -6.32 19.34
CA PRO A 228 -6.01 -6.69 20.73
C PRO A 228 -6.60 -5.54 21.55
N LYS A 229 -7.45 -5.89 22.52
CA LYS A 229 -8.28 -4.96 23.29
C LYS A 229 -7.47 -3.86 23.97
N GLU A 230 -6.31 -4.19 24.50
CA GLU A 230 -5.41 -3.27 25.20
C GLU A 230 -4.95 -2.09 24.33
N PHE A 231 -4.90 -2.26 23.02
CA PHE A 231 -4.57 -1.17 22.08
C PHE A 231 -5.79 -0.33 21.71
N THR A 232 -7.00 -0.86 21.83
CA THR A 232 -8.24 -0.23 21.38
C THR A 232 -8.86 0.71 22.44
N GLU A 233 -8.86 0.31 23.70
CA GLU A 233 -9.66 0.96 24.76
C GLU A 233 -9.38 2.45 24.94
N LYS A 234 -8.13 2.89 24.77
CA LYS A 234 -7.72 4.29 24.93
C LYS A 234 -8.27 5.24 23.85
N TYR A 235 -8.77 4.72 22.74
CA TYR A 235 -9.26 5.50 21.62
C TYR A 235 -10.78 5.67 21.57
N LEU A 236 -11.54 5.03 22.45
CA LEU A 236 -13.01 5.04 22.45
C LEU A 236 -13.65 6.44 22.52
N ASP A 237 -12.96 7.39 23.12
CA ASP A 237 -13.46 8.74 23.29
C ASP A 237 -13.11 9.71 22.16
N LEU A 238 -12.19 9.33 21.26
CA LEU A 238 -11.64 10.24 20.25
C LEU A 238 -12.55 10.51 19.04
N TYR A 239 -13.48 9.62 18.77
CA TYR A 239 -14.26 9.64 17.52
C TYR A 239 -15.73 10.01 17.73
N LYS A 240 -16.12 10.42 18.95
CA LYS A 240 -17.51 10.76 19.30
C LYS A 240 -18.11 11.91 18.49
N ASP A 241 -17.25 12.83 18.02
CA ASP A 241 -17.66 14.00 17.25
C ASP A 241 -17.84 13.69 15.74
N GLY A 242 -17.59 12.44 15.33
CA GLY A 242 -17.77 11.94 13.97
C GLY A 242 -16.68 12.35 12.98
N TRP A 243 -16.93 12.01 11.71
CA TRP A 243 -15.96 12.12 10.63
C TRP A 243 -15.63 13.54 10.21
N SER A 244 -16.59 14.48 10.22
CA SER A 244 -16.32 15.88 9.84
C SER A 244 -15.38 16.55 10.82
N ALA A 245 -15.60 16.37 12.12
CA ALA A 245 -14.74 16.91 13.17
C ALA A 245 -13.33 16.27 13.13
N LEU A 246 -13.25 14.97 12.85
CA LEU A 246 -11.96 14.28 12.64
C LEU A 246 -11.20 14.87 11.46
N ARG A 247 -11.89 15.06 10.31
CA ARG A 247 -11.31 15.62 9.10
C ARG A 247 -10.73 17.02 9.32
N GLU A 248 -11.48 17.89 10.02
CA GLU A 248 -11.02 19.24 10.35
C GLU A 248 -9.79 19.23 11.28
N ARG A 249 -9.80 18.38 12.32
CA ARG A 249 -8.64 18.23 13.23
C ARG A 249 -7.39 17.80 12.48
N ARG A 250 -7.51 16.81 11.59
CA ARG A 250 -6.39 16.30 10.78
C ARG A 250 -5.89 17.33 9.76
N LEU A 251 -6.80 18.05 9.08
CA LEU A 251 -6.42 19.16 8.21
C LEU A 251 -5.59 20.21 8.96
N LYS A 252 -6.12 20.68 10.10
CA LYS A 252 -5.43 21.68 10.92
C LYS A 252 -4.05 21.19 11.36
N ARG A 253 -3.97 19.95 11.82
CA ARG A 253 -2.70 19.36 12.27
C ARG A 253 -1.71 19.19 11.13
N ALA A 254 -2.16 18.74 9.95
CA ALA A 254 -1.32 18.63 8.76
C ALA A 254 -0.79 20.00 8.29
N GLN A 255 -1.60 21.07 8.42
CA GLN A 255 -1.17 22.44 8.15
C GLN A 255 -0.11 22.91 9.17
N GLU A 256 -0.35 22.76 10.46
CA GLU A 256 0.62 23.08 11.53
C GLU A 256 1.97 22.38 11.33
N LEU A 257 1.95 21.15 10.85
CA LEU A 257 3.15 20.36 10.54
C LEU A 257 3.78 20.69 9.19
N GLY A 258 3.16 21.55 8.37
CA GLY A 258 3.62 21.91 7.03
C GLY A 258 3.55 20.78 6.00
N ILE A 259 2.70 19.76 6.26
CA ILE A 259 2.37 18.66 5.35
C ILE A 259 1.40 19.13 4.26
N PHE A 260 0.49 20.04 4.63
CA PHE A 260 -0.47 20.66 3.74
C PHE A 260 -0.36 22.20 3.85
N PRO A 261 -0.55 22.97 2.76
CA PRO A 261 -0.44 24.44 2.81
C PRO A 261 -1.51 25.06 3.72
N GLU A 262 -1.11 26.03 4.56
CA GLU A 262 -2.02 26.72 5.49
C GLU A 262 -3.08 27.57 4.78
N ASP A 263 -2.76 28.11 3.60
CA ASP A 263 -3.63 28.99 2.80
C ASP A 263 -4.58 28.22 1.87
N LYS A 264 -4.59 26.88 1.94
CA LYS A 264 -5.44 26.04 1.09
C LYS A 264 -6.55 25.37 1.92
N ASN A 265 -7.73 25.36 1.33
CA ASN A 265 -8.84 24.60 1.87
C ASN A 265 -8.74 23.14 1.40
N ALA A 266 -9.00 22.22 2.31
CA ALA A 266 -9.33 20.86 1.92
C ALA A 266 -10.68 20.84 1.22
N VAL A 267 -10.93 19.80 0.42
CA VAL A 267 -12.29 19.50 -0.04
C VAL A 267 -13.20 19.46 1.17
N ASN A 268 -14.33 20.18 1.09
CA ASN A 268 -15.47 19.86 1.96
C ASN A 268 -15.72 18.37 1.80
N SER A 269 -15.85 17.66 2.91
CA SER A 269 -16.15 16.24 2.87
C SER A 269 -17.29 16.03 1.88
N LEU A 270 -17.19 15.04 1.03
CA LEU A 270 -18.33 14.51 0.33
C LEU A 270 -19.20 13.85 1.40
N GLU A 271 -19.81 14.65 2.29
CA GLU A 271 -20.74 14.15 3.25
C GLU A 271 -21.94 13.66 2.47
N ASN A 272 -21.88 12.39 2.10
CA ASN A 272 -23.06 11.72 1.57
C ASN A 272 -24.12 11.59 2.68
N TYR A 273 -23.65 11.59 3.95
CA TYR A 273 -24.52 11.45 5.11
C TYR A 273 -23.98 12.25 6.31
N PRO A 274 -24.74 13.20 6.87
CA PRO A 274 -24.34 13.96 8.04
C PRO A 274 -24.26 13.08 9.30
N TRP A 275 -23.18 13.22 10.08
CA TRP A 275 -22.99 12.48 11.33
C TRP A 275 -24.17 12.60 12.30
N GLU A 276 -24.79 13.77 12.36
CA GLU A 276 -25.91 14.07 13.24
C GLU A 276 -27.16 13.22 12.92
N GLU A 277 -27.32 12.80 11.67
CA GLU A 277 -28.44 12.00 11.18
C GLU A 277 -28.29 10.51 11.42
N GLU A 278 -27.05 10.04 11.78
CA GLU A 278 -26.83 8.65 12.15
C GLU A 278 -27.62 8.25 13.40
N THR A 279 -28.10 7.02 13.43
CA THR A 279 -28.72 6.46 14.61
C THR A 279 -27.72 6.32 15.76
N GLN A 280 -28.19 6.29 17.00
CA GLN A 280 -27.31 6.11 18.15
C GLN A 280 -26.57 4.77 18.08
N GLU A 281 -27.22 3.72 17.62
CA GLU A 281 -26.63 2.38 17.45
C GLU A 281 -25.51 2.38 16.40
N GLU A 282 -25.72 3.03 15.25
CA GLU A 282 -24.72 3.14 14.21
C GLU A 282 -23.54 4.02 14.67
N LYS A 283 -23.80 5.11 15.38
CA LYS A 283 -22.74 5.92 16.00
C LYS A 283 -21.85 5.12 16.95
N GLU A 284 -22.43 4.32 17.81
CA GLU A 284 -21.70 3.47 18.75
C GLU A 284 -20.83 2.43 18.02
N LEU A 285 -21.38 1.81 16.96
CA LEU A 285 -20.66 0.89 16.10
C LEU A 285 -19.47 1.58 15.41
N LEU A 286 -19.70 2.71 14.76
CA LEU A 286 -18.68 3.45 14.00
C LEU A 286 -17.57 4.04 14.92
N ILE A 287 -17.94 4.56 16.09
CA ILE A 287 -16.97 5.02 17.10
C ILE A 287 -16.08 3.86 17.55
N LYS A 288 -16.68 2.69 17.83
CA LYS A 288 -15.92 1.50 18.21
C LYS A 288 -15.04 1.03 17.06
N SER A 289 -15.56 1.00 15.82
CA SER A 289 -14.81 0.63 14.63
C SER A 289 -13.57 1.52 14.44
N MET A 290 -13.71 2.83 14.61
CA MET A 290 -12.59 3.77 14.55
C MET A 290 -11.60 3.59 15.70
N ALA A 291 -12.07 3.27 16.90
CA ALA A 291 -11.18 2.97 18.02
C ALA A 291 -10.38 1.68 17.76
N VAL A 292 -10.99 0.66 17.13
CA VAL A 292 -10.30 -0.56 16.69
C VAL A 292 -9.27 -0.24 15.61
N PHE A 293 -9.63 0.59 14.62
CA PHE A 293 -8.68 1.06 13.59
C PHE A 293 -7.44 1.73 14.22
N ALA A 294 -7.67 2.63 15.15
CA ALA A 294 -6.59 3.29 15.89
C ALA A 294 -5.76 2.29 16.71
N GLY A 295 -6.43 1.33 17.37
CA GLY A 295 -5.77 0.25 18.09
C GLY A 295 -4.91 -0.63 17.20
N MET A 296 -5.38 -0.94 15.99
CA MET A 296 -4.64 -1.75 15.01
C MET A 296 -3.35 -1.06 14.56
N LEU A 297 -3.41 0.26 14.27
CA LEU A 297 -2.25 1.06 13.92
C LEU A 297 -1.26 1.16 15.09
N ASN A 298 -1.76 1.37 16.30
CA ASN A 298 -0.94 1.45 17.50
C ASN A 298 -0.27 0.10 17.85
N ALA A 299 -0.98 -1.03 17.71
CA ALA A 299 -0.40 -2.36 17.87
C ALA A 299 0.71 -2.63 16.86
N MET A 300 0.48 -2.27 15.59
CA MET A 300 1.49 -2.39 14.54
C MET A 300 2.74 -1.57 14.87
N ASP A 301 2.58 -0.30 15.27
CA ASP A 301 3.71 0.55 15.69
C ASP A 301 4.48 -0.03 16.88
N PHE A 302 3.76 -0.60 17.87
CA PHE A 302 4.38 -1.29 18.99
C PHE A 302 5.28 -2.44 18.55
N HIS A 303 4.80 -3.27 17.62
CA HIS A 303 5.57 -4.40 17.11
C HIS A 303 6.73 -3.95 16.21
N ILE A 304 6.59 -2.86 15.43
CA ILE A 304 7.71 -2.21 14.72
C ILE A 304 8.79 -1.79 15.73
N GLY A 305 8.38 -1.25 16.89
CA GLY A 305 9.31 -0.92 17.98
C GLY A 305 10.12 -2.11 18.47
N ARG A 306 9.52 -3.32 18.55
CA ARG A 306 10.22 -4.55 18.91
C ARG A 306 11.32 -4.92 17.90
N LEU A 307 11.05 -4.76 16.60
CA LEU A 307 12.06 -4.97 15.56
C LEU A 307 13.20 -3.95 15.65
N ILE A 308 12.88 -2.67 15.88
CA ILE A 308 13.88 -1.62 16.04
C ILE A 308 14.76 -1.91 17.27
N GLU A 309 14.17 -2.32 18.39
CA GLU A 309 14.89 -2.67 19.61
C GLU A 309 15.80 -3.90 19.39
N TYR A 310 15.28 -4.95 18.71
CA TYR A 310 16.08 -6.10 18.33
C TYR A 310 17.33 -5.69 17.53
N LEU A 311 17.15 -4.84 16.50
CA LEU A 311 18.27 -4.38 15.67
C LEU A 311 19.28 -3.54 16.47
N LYS A 312 18.83 -2.71 17.43
CA LYS A 312 19.71 -1.95 18.35
C LYS A 312 20.51 -2.88 19.24
N ASN A 313 19.86 -3.85 19.86
CA ASN A 313 20.49 -4.80 20.79
C ASN A 313 21.51 -5.71 20.11
N ASN A 314 21.38 -5.94 18.80
CA ASN A 314 22.30 -6.75 17.99
C ASN A 314 23.32 -5.91 17.20
N GLY A 315 23.37 -4.58 17.41
CA GLY A 315 24.31 -3.69 16.74
C GLY A 315 24.10 -3.55 15.22
N LEU A 316 22.87 -3.79 14.74
CA LEU A 316 22.50 -3.73 13.33
C LEU A 316 21.83 -2.40 12.97
N TYR A 317 21.27 -1.68 13.94
CA TYR A 317 20.47 -0.48 13.74
C TYR A 317 21.23 0.63 12.99
N GLU A 318 22.46 0.93 13.39
CA GLU A 318 23.28 2.01 12.81
C GLU A 318 23.65 1.76 11.33
N ASP A 319 23.61 0.51 10.90
CA ASP A 319 23.85 0.11 9.52
C ASP A 319 22.55 -0.14 8.74
N THR A 320 21.39 0.19 9.29
CA THR A 320 20.08 -0.08 8.68
C THR A 320 19.43 1.20 8.15
N ILE A 321 18.78 1.08 6.98
CA ILE A 321 17.90 2.08 6.39
C ILE A 321 16.48 1.54 6.45
N PHE A 322 15.59 2.32 7.08
CA PHE A 322 14.16 2.05 7.14
C PHE A 322 13.43 2.83 6.05
N ILE A 323 12.49 2.18 5.38
CA ILE A 323 11.58 2.77 4.39
C ILE A 323 10.18 2.38 4.81
N ILE A 324 9.33 3.36 5.12
CA ILE A 324 7.96 3.14 5.60
C ILE A 324 7.00 3.85 4.68
N THR A 325 6.01 3.13 4.16
CA THR A 325 4.97 3.70 3.30
C THR A 325 3.69 2.87 3.35
N SER A 326 2.64 3.37 2.68
CA SER A 326 1.40 2.63 2.38
C SER A 326 1.36 2.22 0.92
N ASP A 327 0.55 1.22 0.59
CA ASP A 327 0.30 0.83 -0.80
C ASP A 327 -0.80 1.67 -1.48
N ASN A 328 -1.76 2.18 -0.75
CA ASN A 328 -2.80 3.10 -1.23
C ASN A 328 -3.45 3.85 -0.06
N GLY A 329 -4.36 4.77 -0.37
CA GLY A 329 -5.16 5.46 0.62
C GLY A 329 -6.14 4.55 1.36
N PRO A 330 -6.86 5.08 2.39
CA PRO A 330 -7.70 4.28 3.30
C PRO A 330 -8.85 3.58 2.61
N GLU A 331 -9.26 2.44 3.16
CA GLU A 331 -10.36 1.59 2.67
C GLU A 331 -11.72 2.10 3.15
N GLY A 332 -12.63 2.42 2.22
CA GLY A 332 -13.98 2.88 2.53
C GLY A 332 -15.09 1.84 2.32
N ASN A 333 -14.74 0.59 1.99
CA ASN A 333 -15.77 -0.41 1.68
C ASN A 333 -16.54 -0.83 2.93
N ASP A 334 -17.85 -0.91 2.76
CA ASP A 334 -18.79 -1.52 3.70
C ASP A 334 -19.38 -2.77 3.02
N PRO A 335 -19.23 -3.97 3.56
CA PRO A 335 -19.78 -5.19 2.97
C PRO A 335 -21.32 -5.13 2.84
N ARG A 336 -22.00 -4.27 3.61
CA ARG A 336 -23.45 -4.08 3.56
C ARG A 336 -23.95 -3.33 2.32
N ASP A 337 -23.07 -2.61 1.61
CA ASP A 337 -23.43 -1.81 0.43
C ASP A 337 -23.66 -2.66 -0.84
N HIS A 338 -23.14 -3.87 -0.88
CA HIS A 338 -23.22 -4.75 -2.06
C HIS A 338 -23.97 -6.04 -1.75
N ALA A 339 -25.09 -6.28 -2.43
CA ALA A 339 -26.02 -7.37 -2.13
C ALA A 339 -25.37 -8.75 -1.92
N THR A 340 -24.41 -9.13 -2.81
CA THR A 340 -23.73 -10.44 -2.71
C THR A 340 -22.78 -10.50 -1.51
N TRP A 341 -22.04 -9.41 -1.27
CA TRP A 341 -21.13 -9.34 -0.14
C TRP A 341 -21.89 -9.26 1.18
N ARG A 342 -22.98 -8.47 1.22
CA ARG A 342 -23.90 -8.42 2.36
C ARG A 342 -24.44 -9.80 2.72
N ALA A 343 -24.97 -10.55 1.74
CA ALA A 343 -25.50 -11.89 1.98
C ALA A 343 -24.43 -12.85 2.54
N TRP A 344 -23.20 -12.74 2.04
CA TRP A 344 -22.07 -13.51 2.58
C TRP A 344 -21.72 -13.06 4.00
N TYR A 345 -21.59 -11.75 4.24
CA TYR A 345 -21.28 -11.17 5.54
C TYR A 345 -22.30 -11.58 6.62
N GLU A 346 -23.60 -11.47 6.31
CA GLU A 346 -24.71 -11.83 7.22
C GLU A 346 -24.79 -13.35 7.50
N THR A 347 -24.31 -14.18 6.59
CA THR A 347 -24.31 -15.65 6.74
C THR A 347 -22.98 -16.22 7.23
N SER A 348 -21.95 -15.40 7.28
CA SER A 348 -20.63 -15.76 7.82
C SER A 348 -20.68 -15.82 9.36
N ARG A 349 -19.70 -16.50 9.96
CA ARG A 349 -19.67 -16.73 11.42
C ARG A 349 -19.03 -15.59 12.21
N TRP A 350 -19.04 -14.37 11.66
CA TRP A 350 -18.48 -13.21 12.35
C TRP A 350 -19.30 -12.85 13.59
N ASN A 351 -18.60 -12.63 14.70
CA ASN A 351 -19.17 -12.14 15.95
C ASN A 351 -18.99 -10.62 16.03
N ASN A 352 -20.00 -9.86 15.61
CA ASN A 352 -19.98 -8.39 15.63
C ASN A 352 -20.69 -7.82 16.87
N ASN A 353 -20.53 -8.45 18.02
CA ASN A 353 -20.99 -7.89 19.28
C ASN A 353 -20.17 -6.63 19.62
N LEU A 354 -20.83 -5.53 19.93
CA LEU A 354 -20.19 -4.24 20.21
C LEU A 354 -19.12 -4.32 21.33
N GLU A 355 -19.30 -5.20 22.34
CA GLU A 355 -18.34 -5.37 23.44
C GLU A 355 -17.01 -5.97 22.98
N THR A 356 -17.06 -6.92 22.05
CA THR A 356 -15.89 -7.66 21.53
C THR A 356 -15.50 -7.26 20.11
N LEU A 357 -16.13 -6.22 19.58
CA LEU A 357 -15.85 -5.73 18.23
C LEU A 357 -14.38 -5.32 18.09
N GLY A 358 -13.71 -5.89 17.11
CA GLY A 358 -12.28 -5.73 16.84
C GLY A 358 -11.39 -6.84 17.39
N GLU A 359 -11.91 -7.70 18.28
CA GLU A 359 -11.23 -8.89 18.76
C GLU A 359 -11.40 -10.05 17.76
N GLU A 360 -10.86 -11.22 18.09
CA GLU A 360 -10.99 -12.45 17.28
C GLU A 360 -12.44 -12.71 16.84
N ASP A 361 -12.63 -13.26 15.65
CA ASP A 361 -13.93 -13.56 15.03
C ASP A 361 -14.80 -12.32 14.70
N SER A 362 -14.32 -11.09 14.86
CA SER A 362 -15.10 -9.90 14.47
C SER A 362 -14.73 -9.41 13.08
N TYR A 363 -15.70 -8.78 12.40
CA TYR A 363 -15.49 -8.15 11.10
C TYR A 363 -15.77 -6.65 11.18
N VAL A 364 -14.73 -5.86 11.31
CA VAL A 364 -14.83 -4.40 11.46
C VAL A 364 -14.46 -3.70 10.16
N PHE A 365 -15.17 -2.63 9.85
CA PHE A 365 -14.92 -1.71 8.75
C PHE A 365 -15.22 -0.28 9.22
N ILE A 366 -14.63 0.73 8.57
CA ILE A 366 -14.78 2.15 8.97
C ILE A 366 -15.79 2.90 8.10
N GLY A 367 -16.13 2.37 6.93
CA GLY A 367 -17.07 3.00 5.99
C GLY A 367 -16.50 4.19 5.23
N THR A 368 -17.28 4.66 4.26
CA THR A 368 -16.87 5.68 3.28
C THR A 368 -16.53 7.02 3.93
N GLU A 369 -17.33 7.48 4.88
CA GLU A 369 -17.20 8.80 5.50
C GLU A 369 -15.93 8.88 6.37
N PHE A 370 -15.68 7.86 7.19
CA PHE A 370 -14.44 7.80 7.95
C PHE A 370 -13.21 7.59 7.04
N ALA A 371 -13.31 6.80 5.97
CA ALA A 371 -12.21 6.68 5.01
C ALA A 371 -11.84 8.03 4.39
N GLN A 372 -12.82 8.89 4.08
CA GLN A 372 -12.57 10.25 3.64
C GLN A 372 -11.94 11.12 4.72
N ALA A 373 -12.33 10.93 5.99
CA ALA A 373 -11.70 11.62 7.11
C ALA A 373 -10.24 11.16 7.29
N MET A 374 -9.96 9.87 7.10
CA MET A 374 -8.62 9.28 7.15
C MET A 374 -7.74 9.79 6.00
N ALA A 375 -8.29 9.97 4.81
CA ALA A 375 -7.59 10.56 3.66
C ALA A 375 -7.36 12.09 3.78
N SER A 376 -7.89 12.75 4.85
CA SER A 376 -7.72 14.20 5.03
C SER A 376 -6.25 14.63 4.84
N PRO A 377 -6.01 15.76 4.20
CA PRO A 377 -6.96 16.74 3.62
C PRO A 377 -7.38 16.43 2.17
N SER A 378 -6.99 15.30 1.65
CA SER A 378 -7.17 14.91 0.25
C SER A 378 -8.61 14.51 -0.10
N HIS A 379 -8.89 14.38 -1.40
CA HIS A 379 -10.20 14.03 -1.94
C HIS A 379 -10.30 12.53 -2.20
N LEU A 380 -11.42 11.91 -1.81
CA LEU A 380 -11.71 10.47 -1.93
C LEU A 380 -10.69 9.58 -1.17
N TYR A 381 -10.61 8.31 -1.55
CA TYR A 381 -9.91 7.24 -0.84
C TYR A 381 -9.59 6.10 -1.83
N LYS A 382 -9.14 4.94 -1.36
CA LYS A 382 -8.84 3.72 -2.12
C LYS A 382 -9.81 3.51 -3.31
N PHE A 383 -9.35 2.88 -4.38
CA PHE A 383 -10.03 2.69 -5.67
C PHE A 383 -10.24 3.97 -6.51
N HIS A 384 -9.82 5.15 -6.06
CA HIS A 384 -9.99 6.40 -6.80
C HIS A 384 -8.64 7.04 -7.14
N MET A 385 -8.53 7.59 -8.35
CA MET A 385 -7.35 8.33 -8.80
C MET A 385 -7.25 9.76 -8.26
N SER A 386 -8.12 10.12 -7.33
CA SER A 386 -8.01 11.37 -6.57
C SER A 386 -6.92 11.27 -5.50
N GLU A 387 -6.45 12.42 -5.00
CA GLU A 387 -5.33 12.49 -4.07
C GLU A 387 -5.50 11.60 -2.83
N GLY A 388 -6.72 11.43 -2.32
CA GLY A 388 -6.97 10.57 -1.14
C GLY A 388 -6.77 9.07 -1.38
N GLY A 389 -6.84 8.63 -2.64
CA GLY A 389 -6.53 7.24 -3.00
C GLY A 389 -5.05 7.01 -3.32
N LEU A 390 -4.33 8.06 -3.72
CA LEU A 390 -2.96 7.99 -4.24
C LEU A 390 -1.89 8.51 -3.29
N ARG A 391 -2.17 9.64 -2.62
CA ARG A 391 -1.20 10.36 -1.82
C ARG A 391 -1.14 9.79 -0.40
N VAL A 392 -0.01 9.17 -0.08
CA VAL A 392 0.22 8.44 1.18
C VAL A 392 1.55 8.86 1.81
N PRO A 393 1.81 8.53 3.09
CA PRO A 393 3.09 8.85 3.70
C PRO A 393 4.23 8.01 3.12
N LEU A 394 5.42 8.62 2.97
CA LEU A 394 6.69 7.92 2.81
C LEU A 394 7.71 8.51 3.77
N ILE A 395 8.39 7.65 4.52
CA ILE A 395 9.49 7.99 5.43
C ILE A 395 10.70 7.15 5.04
N ILE A 396 11.86 7.78 4.89
CA ILE A 396 13.15 7.08 4.75
C ILE A 396 14.06 7.56 5.87
N SER A 397 14.57 6.64 6.69
CA SER A 397 15.36 6.96 7.89
C SER A 397 16.52 6.00 8.07
N GLY A 398 17.59 6.44 8.73
CA GLY A 398 18.72 5.59 9.09
C GLY A 398 20.03 6.00 8.42
N LYS A 399 20.91 5.04 8.16
CA LYS A 399 22.29 5.26 7.73
C LYS A 399 22.42 6.19 6.52
N GLY A 400 22.97 7.39 6.75
CA GLY A 400 23.27 8.35 5.67
C GLY A 400 22.05 9.09 5.11
N ILE A 401 20.88 8.95 5.73
CA ILE A 401 19.66 9.66 5.36
C ILE A 401 19.58 10.99 6.13
N PRO A 402 19.39 12.13 5.45
CA PRO A 402 19.20 13.41 6.12
C PRO A 402 17.80 13.50 6.75
N SER A 403 17.66 14.25 7.84
CA SER A 403 16.34 14.55 8.39
C SER A 403 15.73 15.80 7.74
N GLY A 404 14.41 15.77 7.52
CA GLY A 404 13.68 16.89 6.95
C GLY A 404 12.38 16.49 6.26
N LYS A 405 11.86 17.40 5.42
CA LYS A 405 10.64 17.19 4.63
C LYS A 405 10.89 17.53 3.17
N TYR A 406 10.59 16.60 2.30
CA TYR A 406 10.57 16.82 0.85
C TYR A 406 9.13 17.00 0.38
N LYS A 407 8.88 18.07 -0.40
CA LYS A 407 7.54 18.45 -0.88
C LYS A 407 7.35 18.24 -2.39
N GLY A 408 8.41 17.87 -3.10
CA GLY A 408 8.34 17.59 -4.53
C GLY A 408 7.63 16.28 -4.83
N LEU A 409 7.16 16.17 -6.06
CA LEU A 409 6.43 14.99 -6.56
C LEU A 409 7.32 13.75 -6.57
N THR A 410 6.81 12.65 -6.03
CA THR A 410 7.46 11.33 -6.01
C THR A 410 6.43 10.22 -6.15
N PHE A 411 6.86 9.05 -6.62
CA PHE A 411 5.98 7.92 -6.90
C PHE A 411 6.50 6.61 -6.34
N VAL A 412 5.60 5.64 -6.19
CA VAL A 412 5.90 4.29 -5.69
C VAL A 412 6.97 3.58 -6.52
N THR A 413 7.05 3.85 -7.81
CA THR A 413 8.09 3.33 -8.70
C THR A 413 9.50 3.83 -8.39
N ASP A 414 9.65 4.91 -7.59
CA ASP A 414 10.95 5.49 -7.22
C ASP A 414 11.65 4.72 -6.09
N VAL A 415 10.92 3.88 -5.35
CA VAL A 415 11.47 3.16 -4.18
C VAL A 415 12.49 2.09 -4.59
N ALA A 416 12.15 1.22 -5.54
CA ALA A 416 13.06 0.15 -5.98
C ALA A 416 14.40 0.70 -6.53
N PRO A 417 14.44 1.69 -7.46
CA PRO A 417 15.70 2.26 -7.91
C PRO A 417 16.45 3.02 -6.81
N THR A 418 15.76 3.55 -5.79
CA THR A 418 16.39 4.17 -4.61
C THR A 418 17.12 3.13 -3.77
N ILE A 419 16.49 2.01 -3.48
CA ILE A 419 17.12 0.90 -2.75
C ILE A 419 18.34 0.37 -3.52
N ALA A 420 18.22 0.19 -4.84
CA ALA A 420 19.35 -0.24 -5.68
C ALA A 420 20.53 0.74 -5.59
N ASP A 421 20.29 2.06 -5.73
CA ASP A 421 21.32 3.09 -5.65
C ASP A 421 21.96 3.18 -4.25
N LEU A 422 21.17 3.08 -3.18
CA LEU A 422 21.68 3.05 -1.80
C LEU A 422 22.51 1.78 -1.53
N ALA A 423 22.19 0.67 -2.19
CA ALA A 423 23.00 -0.56 -2.19
C ALA A 423 24.21 -0.48 -3.13
N SER A 424 24.51 0.68 -3.73
CA SER A 424 25.57 0.88 -4.73
C SER A 424 25.42 -0.05 -5.95
N ARG A 425 24.18 -0.22 -6.41
CA ARG A 425 23.83 -0.98 -7.62
C ARG A 425 23.21 -0.06 -8.66
N GLU A 426 23.48 -0.36 -9.91
CA GLU A 426 22.76 0.28 -11.01
C GLU A 426 21.30 -0.22 -11.01
N LYS A 427 20.39 0.67 -11.32
CA LYS A 427 18.98 0.29 -11.51
C LYS A 427 18.86 -0.59 -12.76
N GLU A 428 17.95 -1.56 -12.73
CA GLU A 428 17.62 -2.34 -13.91
C GLU A 428 16.92 -1.46 -14.97
N ASP A 429 17.19 -1.73 -16.25
CA ASP A 429 16.64 -0.95 -17.39
C ASP A 429 15.10 -0.90 -17.40
N GLN A 430 14.46 -1.90 -16.84
CA GLN A 430 12.99 -1.97 -16.73
C GLN A 430 12.41 -0.98 -15.71
N MET A 431 13.20 -0.49 -14.75
CA MET A 431 12.74 0.45 -13.73
C MET A 431 12.53 1.83 -14.34
N ILE A 432 11.29 2.29 -14.36
CA ILE A 432 10.93 3.62 -14.87
C ILE A 432 11.12 4.71 -13.81
N GLY A 433 11.05 4.35 -12.53
CA GLY A 433 11.23 5.27 -11.41
C GLY A 433 12.63 5.87 -11.32
N LYS A 434 12.79 6.87 -10.47
CA LYS A 434 14.02 7.62 -10.23
C LYS A 434 14.53 7.41 -8.82
N SER A 435 15.85 7.39 -8.64
CA SER A 435 16.43 7.32 -7.29
C SER A 435 16.16 8.60 -6.52
N LEU A 436 15.57 8.46 -5.32
CA LEU A 436 15.35 9.57 -4.38
C LEU A 436 16.64 10.06 -3.74
N LYS A 437 17.74 9.35 -3.88
CA LYS A 437 19.05 9.71 -3.30
C LYS A 437 19.55 11.07 -3.76
N VAL A 438 19.18 11.52 -4.95
CA VAL A 438 19.55 12.85 -5.45
C VAL A 438 18.99 13.97 -4.58
N ILE A 439 17.85 13.74 -3.90
CA ILE A 439 17.17 14.68 -3.01
C ILE A 439 17.91 14.82 -1.67
N PHE A 440 18.65 13.82 -1.25
CA PHE A 440 19.31 13.80 0.09
C PHE A 440 20.35 14.91 0.26
N ASN A 441 20.88 15.44 -0.83
CA ASN A 441 21.85 16.53 -0.81
C ASN A 441 21.22 17.92 -0.98
N ASP A 442 20.03 17.99 -1.61
CA ASP A 442 19.32 19.25 -1.85
C ASP A 442 17.81 18.99 -2.01
N PHE A 443 17.05 19.39 -1.00
CA PHE A 443 15.59 19.24 -0.97
C PHE A 443 14.83 20.15 -1.96
N ASN A 444 15.53 21.08 -2.64
CA ASN A 444 14.94 21.89 -3.71
C ASN A 444 15.08 21.21 -5.09
N THR A 445 15.69 20.03 -5.16
CA THR A 445 15.80 19.29 -6.42
C THR A 445 14.44 18.77 -6.84
N ASP A 446 13.94 19.19 -8.02
CA ASP A 446 12.75 18.60 -8.63
C ASP A 446 13.09 17.24 -9.22
N LEU A 447 12.59 16.17 -8.61
CA LEU A 447 12.81 14.80 -9.10
C LEU A 447 12.18 14.61 -10.50
N TYR A 448 10.97 15.10 -10.68
CA TYR A 448 10.26 15.13 -11.96
C TYR A 448 10.22 16.56 -12.52
N LYS A 449 10.67 16.72 -13.76
CA LYS A 449 10.66 18.02 -14.43
C LYS A 449 9.25 18.37 -14.89
N GLU A 450 9.01 19.68 -15.10
CA GLU A 450 7.70 20.18 -15.54
C GLU A 450 7.14 19.52 -16.82
N ASN A 451 7.99 18.99 -17.69
CA ASN A 451 7.62 18.35 -18.95
C ASN A 451 7.65 16.81 -18.91
N GLU A 452 7.85 16.19 -17.75
CA GLU A 452 7.90 14.73 -17.58
C GLU A 452 6.56 14.20 -17.06
N PRO A 453 5.75 13.56 -17.91
CA PRO A 453 4.46 13.04 -17.48
C PRO A 453 4.60 11.72 -16.72
N VAL A 454 3.77 11.53 -15.69
CA VAL A 454 3.57 10.26 -15.01
C VAL A 454 2.10 9.88 -15.11
N GLY A 455 1.80 8.82 -15.85
CA GLY A 455 0.46 8.28 -16.03
C GLY A 455 0.18 7.11 -15.09
N LEU A 456 -1.07 6.95 -14.72
CA LEU A 456 -1.61 5.84 -13.93
C LEU A 456 -2.96 5.40 -14.50
N GLU A 457 -3.19 4.10 -14.57
CA GLU A 457 -4.50 3.52 -14.85
C GLU A 457 -4.66 2.25 -14.00
N VAL A 458 -5.77 2.13 -13.31
CA VAL A 458 -6.14 0.93 -12.54
C VAL A 458 -7.66 0.81 -12.51
N SER A 459 -8.18 -0.36 -12.84
CA SER A 459 -9.62 -0.67 -12.79
C SER A 459 -10.51 0.32 -13.55
N GLY A 460 -10.00 0.92 -14.64
CA GLY A 460 -10.69 1.92 -15.46
C GLY A 460 -10.63 3.34 -14.90
N ASN A 461 -10.08 3.54 -13.72
CA ASN A 461 -9.75 4.86 -13.17
C ASN A 461 -8.41 5.31 -13.72
N SER A 462 -8.26 6.60 -13.99
CA SER A 462 -7.11 7.10 -14.74
C SER A 462 -6.62 8.44 -14.20
N ALA A 463 -5.30 8.65 -14.18
CA ALA A 463 -4.69 9.93 -13.88
C ALA A 463 -3.43 10.14 -14.72
N LEU A 464 -3.06 11.42 -14.90
CA LEU A 464 -1.75 11.81 -15.40
C LEU A 464 -1.30 13.10 -14.74
N PHE A 465 -0.08 13.07 -14.22
CA PHE A 465 0.62 14.20 -13.62
C PHE A 465 1.58 14.82 -14.64
N LEU A 466 1.62 16.15 -14.71
CA LEU A 466 2.58 16.90 -15.54
C LEU A 466 2.86 18.25 -14.89
N GLY A 467 4.05 18.44 -14.35
CA GLY A 467 4.39 19.60 -13.55
C GLY A 467 3.43 19.75 -12.36
N ASP A 468 2.86 20.94 -12.20
CA ASP A 468 1.88 21.22 -11.12
C ASP A 468 0.46 20.73 -11.43
N TYR A 469 0.21 20.16 -12.63
CA TYR A 469 -1.12 19.78 -13.08
C TYR A 469 -1.36 18.27 -13.04
N LYS A 470 -2.63 17.92 -12.80
CA LYS A 470 -3.13 16.55 -12.83
C LYS A 470 -4.45 16.49 -13.58
N ILE A 471 -4.60 15.54 -14.50
CA ILE A 471 -5.93 15.11 -14.95
C ILE A 471 -6.34 13.82 -14.24
N VAL A 472 -7.61 13.72 -13.94
CA VAL A 472 -8.19 12.56 -13.27
C VAL A 472 -9.53 12.17 -13.87
N LYS A 473 -9.78 10.86 -13.95
CA LYS A 473 -11.03 10.25 -14.37
C LYS A 473 -11.35 9.08 -13.45
N ASN A 474 -12.42 9.20 -12.66
CA ASN A 474 -12.91 8.14 -11.79
C ASN A 474 -14.19 7.51 -12.36
N LYS A 475 -14.33 6.18 -12.20
CA LYS A 475 -15.51 5.42 -12.61
C LYS A 475 -16.68 5.59 -11.63
N PRO A 476 -17.95 5.38 -12.10
CA PRO A 476 -19.07 5.23 -11.19
C PRO A 476 -18.90 4.06 -10.21
N PRO A 477 -19.54 4.12 -9.02
CA PRO A 477 -20.62 5.05 -8.64
C PRO A 477 -20.15 6.44 -8.19
N VAL A 478 -18.92 6.60 -7.70
CA VAL A 478 -18.43 7.86 -7.14
C VAL A 478 -18.07 8.87 -8.24
N GLY A 479 -17.37 8.42 -9.29
CA GLY A 479 -17.06 9.25 -10.45
C GLY A 479 -18.15 9.17 -11.54
N ASP A 480 -17.95 9.94 -12.60
CA ASP A 480 -18.84 10.00 -13.78
C ASP A 480 -18.13 9.60 -15.09
N SER A 481 -16.95 9.01 -15.00
CA SER A 481 -16.08 8.63 -16.13
C SER A 481 -15.65 9.83 -16.99
N LYS A 482 -15.69 11.05 -16.47
CA LYS A 482 -15.26 12.26 -17.19
C LYS A 482 -13.93 12.76 -16.64
N TRP A 483 -13.10 13.22 -17.54
CA TRP A 483 -11.85 13.87 -17.18
C TRP A 483 -12.07 15.24 -16.51
N ARG A 484 -11.28 15.51 -15.45
CA ARG A 484 -11.15 16.78 -14.76
C ARG A 484 -9.69 17.20 -14.77
N LEU A 485 -9.43 18.50 -14.68
CA LEU A 485 -8.09 19.09 -14.61
C LEU A 485 -7.95 19.85 -13.29
N PHE A 486 -6.88 19.57 -12.55
CA PHE A 486 -6.53 20.28 -11.32
C PHE A 486 -5.11 20.81 -11.37
N ASN A 487 -4.84 21.91 -10.66
CA ASN A 487 -3.49 22.39 -10.36
C ASN A 487 -3.18 22.08 -8.90
N LEU A 488 -2.44 21.02 -8.64
CA LEU A 488 -2.21 20.50 -7.29
C LEU A 488 -1.39 21.44 -6.39
N LYS A 489 -0.60 22.34 -6.98
CA LYS A 489 0.13 23.35 -6.22
C LYS A 489 -0.80 24.40 -5.62
N ASN A 490 -1.82 24.80 -6.37
CA ASN A 490 -2.78 25.82 -5.97
C ASN A 490 -4.02 25.23 -5.32
N ASP A 491 -4.38 24.00 -5.68
CA ASP A 491 -5.57 23.28 -5.28
C ASP A 491 -5.24 21.80 -4.99
N PRO A 492 -4.44 21.52 -3.94
CA PRO A 492 -4.06 20.15 -3.58
C PRO A 492 -5.25 19.29 -3.08
N GLY A 493 -6.42 19.92 -2.85
CA GLY A 493 -7.67 19.25 -2.49
C GLY A 493 -8.53 18.86 -3.69
N GLU A 494 -8.12 19.15 -4.94
CA GLU A 494 -8.91 18.84 -6.16
C GLU A 494 -10.33 19.43 -6.13
N THR A 495 -10.45 20.72 -5.72
CA THR A 495 -11.75 21.39 -5.49
C THR A 495 -12.29 22.10 -6.74
N GLN A 496 -11.41 22.50 -7.66
CA GLN A 496 -11.77 23.30 -8.83
C GLN A 496 -11.32 22.67 -10.14
N ASP A 497 -12.28 22.17 -10.93
CA ASP A 497 -12.01 21.65 -12.28
C ASP A 497 -11.66 22.78 -13.26
N LEU A 498 -10.42 22.82 -13.70
CA LEU A 498 -9.86 23.86 -14.58
C LEU A 498 -10.01 23.57 -16.08
N LYS A 499 -10.59 22.44 -16.49
CA LYS A 499 -10.60 22.02 -17.91
C LYS A 499 -11.22 23.03 -18.88
N LEU A 500 -12.19 23.85 -18.43
CA LEU A 500 -12.81 24.89 -19.23
C LEU A 500 -12.07 26.23 -19.11
N ILE A 501 -11.27 26.41 -18.06
CA ILE A 501 -10.47 27.64 -17.80
C ILE A 501 -9.13 27.55 -18.51
N GLU A 502 -8.52 26.35 -18.51
CA GLU A 502 -7.20 26.08 -19.09
C GLU A 502 -7.25 24.95 -20.15
N PRO A 503 -8.00 25.15 -21.25
CA PRO A 503 -8.29 24.10 -22.23
C PRO A 503 -7.04 23.59 -22.99
N GLU A 504 -6.01 24.43 -23.19
CA GLU A 504 -4.77 24.01 -23.88
C GLU A 504 -3.92 23.10 -22.98
N ILE A 505 -3.86 23.37 -21.68
CA ILE A 505 -3.20 22.51 -20.69
C ILE A 505 -3.94 21.18 -20.63
N PHE A 506 -5.26 21.23 -20.51
CA PHE A 506 -6.09 20.02 -20.48
C PHE A 506 -5.87 19.14 -21.72
N LYS A 507 -5.88 19.73 -22.91
CA LYS A 507 -5.62 19.02 -24.16
C LYS A 507 -4.23 18.38 -24.21
N THR A 508 -3.21 19.08 -23.70
CA THR A 508 -1.84 18.57 -23.61
C THR A 508 -1.76 17.35 -22.71
N LEU A 509 -2.37 17.38 -21.52
CA LEU A 509 -2.37 16.23 -20.60
C LEU A 509 -3.15 15.06 -21.17
N ILE A 510 -4.28 15.28 -21.84
CA ILE A 510 -5.04 14.19 -22.51
C ILE A 510 -4.18 13.53 -23.59
N GLN A 511 -3.44 14.32 -24.39
CA GLN A 511 -2.53 13.75 -25.38
C GLN A 511 -1.44 12.89 -24.71
N LYS A 512 -0.83 13.40 -23.62
CA LYS A 512 0.19 12.66 -22.87
C LYS A 512 -0.36 11.38 -22.24
N TYR A 513 -1.61 11.39 -21.78
CA TYR A 513 -2.28 10.19 -21.30
C TYR A 513 -2.51 9.18 -22.44
N THR A 514 -2.86 9.62 -23.64
CA THR A 514 -2.98 8.72 -24.80
C THR A 514 -1.63 8.06 -25.14
N GLU A 515 -0.53 8.85 -25.12
CA GLU A 515 0.84 8.31 -25.28
C GLU A 515 1.19 7.27 -24.20
N TYR A 516 0.77 7.52 -22.92
CA TYR A 516 0.95 6.58 -21.81
C TYR A 516 0.19 5.26 -22.06
N VAL A 517 -1.08 5.33 -22.46
CA VAL A 517 -1.94 4.17 -22.77
C VAL A 517 -1.30 3.30 -23.85
N GLU A 518 -0.87 3.90 -24.97
CA GLU A 518 -0.22 3.19 -26.07
C GLU A 518 1.09 2.54 -25.66
N LYS A 519 1.95 3.28 -24.92
CA LYS A 519 3.26 2.81 -24.46
C LYS A 519 3.14 1.61 -23.52
N ASN A 520 2.19 1.65 -22.60
CA ASN A 520 2.06 0.64 -21.55
C ASN A 520 1.10 -0.52 -21.91
N GLY A 521 0.34 -0.39 -22.99
CA GLY A 521 -0.61 -1.42 -23.43
C GLY A 521 -1.85 -1.48 -22.56
N VAL A 522 -2.28 -0.33 -22.04
CA VAL A 522 -3.50 -0.20 -21.24
C VAL A 522 -4.72 -0.60 -22.09
N ILE A 523 -5.52 -1.50 -21.56
CA ILE A 523 -6.79 -1.92 -22.18
C ILE A 523 -7.93 -1.17 -21.49
N GLU A 524 -8.58 -0.25 -22.20
CA GLU A 524 -9.69 0.50 -21.64
C GLU A 524 -10.86 -0.43 -21.26
N LEU A 525 -11.29 -0.34 -20.01
CA LEU A 525 -12.47 -1.05 -19.53
C LEU A 525 -13.75 -0.34 -19.97
N GLY A 526 -14.74 -1.11 -20.40
CA GLY A 526 -16.03 -0.59 -20.84
C GLY A 526 -16.72 0.28 -19.77
N GLU A 527 -17.65 1.14 -20.18
CA GLU A 527 -18.36 2.04 -19.26
C GLU A 527 -19.15 1.28 -18.18
N SER A 528 -19.58 0.06 -18.48
CA SER A 528 -20.33 -0.81 -17.57
C SER A 528 -19.46 -1.52 -16.53
N TYR A 529 -18.11 -1.47 -16.65
CA TYR A 529 -17.25 -2.13 -15.67
C TYR A 529 -17.44 -1.50 -14.29
N ARG A 530 -17.64 -2.38 -13.29
CA ARG A 530 -17.65 -2.06 -11.86
C ARG A 530 -16.86 -3.13 -11.15
N TRP A 531 -15.87 -2.76 -10.35
CA TRP A 531 -14.98 -3.70 -9.68
C TRP A 531 -15.73 -4.70 -8.79
N TYR A 532 -16.77 -4.26 -8.07
CA TYR A 532 -17.57 -5.12 -7.19
C TYR A 532 -18.45 -6.10 -7.95
N ASP A 533 -18.99 -5.72 -9.13
CA ASP A 533 -19.72 -6.64 -10.02
C ASP A 533 -18.77 -7.72 -10.55
N GLU A 534 -17.56 -7.32 -10.98
CA GLU A 534 -16.58 -8.26 -11.50
C GLU A 534 -16.06 -9.20 -10.39
N MET A 535 -15.88 -8.73 -9.16
CA MET A 535 -15.55 -9.58 -8.02
C MET A 535 -16.65 -10.63 -7.78
N THR A 536 -17.92 -10.22 -7.82
CA THR A 536 -19.08 -11.14 -7.72
C THR A 536 -19.06 -12.18 -8.84
N ILE A 537 -18.82 -11.75 -10.09
CA ILE A 537 -18.73 -12.63 -11.26
C ILE A 537 -17.56 -13.61 -11.09
N ASN A 538 -16.38 -13.13 -10.66
CA ASN A 538 -15.19 -13.95 -10.50
C ASN A 538 -15.35 -14.96 -9.37
N THR A 539 -15.98 -14.56 -8.25
CA THR A 539 -16.34 -15.45 -7.14
C THR A 539 -17.26 -16.58 -7.61
N ALA A 540 -18.34 -16.23 -8.32
CA ALA A 540 -19.26 -17.23 -8.85
C ALA A 540 -18.56 -18.21 -9.81
N LYS A 541 -17.71 -17.70 -10.69
CA LYS A 541 -16.93 -18.54 -11.62
C LYS A 541 -15.89 -19.40 -10.90
N ARG A 542 -15.35 -18.96 -9.77
CA ARG A 542 -14.38 -19.72 -8.99
C ARG A 542 -15.04 -20.91 -8.28
N HIS A 543 -16.20 -20.71 -7.66
CA HIS A 543 -16.80 -21.70 -6.77
C HIS A 543 -17.93 -22.52 -7.40
N PHE A 544 -18.70 -21.96 -8.35
CA PHE A 544 -19.92 -22.60 -8.85
C PHE A 544 -19.81 -23.15 -10.27
N MET A 545 -19.01 -22.57 -11.17
CA MET A 545 -18.92 -23.07 -12.54
C MET A 545 -18.32 -24.46 -12.70
N PRO A 546 -17.36 -24.94 -11.90
CA PRO A 546 -16.92 -26.33 -12.01
C PRO A 546 -18.06 -27.36 -11.85
N TYR A 547 -19.04 -27.06 -10.99
CA TYR A 547 -20.18 -27.94 -10.73
C TYR A 547 -21.24 -27.88 -11.84
N ILE A 548 -21.44 -26.74 -12.49
CA ILE A 548 -22.37 -26.57 -13.62
C ILE A 548 -21.85 -27.29 -14.86
N TYR A 549 -20.55 -27.22 -15.15
CA TYR A 549 -19.94 -27.97 -16.28
C TYR A 549 -20.01 -29.49 -16.07
N LEU A 550 -19.80 -29.98 -14.85
CA LEU A 550 -19.91 -31.41 -14.54
C LEU A 550 -21.36 -31.91 -14.63
N SER A 551 -22.36 -31.10 -14.31
CA SER A 551 -23.76 -31.44 -14.44
C SER A 551 -24.28 -31.44 -15.88
N LEU A 552 -23.65 -30.65 -16.77
CA LEU A 552 -23.98 -30.59 -18.20
C LEU A 552 -23.31 -31.70 -19.05
N ILE A 553 -22.26 -32.35 -18.51
CA ILE A 553 -21.58 -33.47 -19.18
C ILE A 553 -22.28 -34.81 -18.85
N HIS A 554 -23.17 -34.83 -17.86
CA HIS A 554 -23.93 -36.00 -17.44
C HIS A 554 -25.42 -35.98 -17.84
N ILE A 555 -25.82 -35.05 -18.74
CA ILE A 555 -27.07 -35.06 -19.47
C ILE A 555 -26.75 -35.27 -20.97
#